data_7e6f257e95c5d03c4e07b876ea505475
#
_entry.id   7e6f257e95c5d03c4e07b876ea505475
#
_cell.length_a   1.000
_cell.length_b   1.000
_cell.length_c   1.000
_cell.angle_alpha   90.00
_cell.angle_beta   90.00
_cell.angle_gamma   90.00
#
_symmetry.space_group_name_H-M   'P 1'
#
loop_
_entity.id
_entity.type
_entity.pdbx_description
1 polymer ?
#
loop_
_entity_poly.entity_id
_entity_poly.type
_entity_poly.pdbx_seq_one_letter_code
_entity_poly.pdbx_strand_id
1 'polypeptide(L)'
;DYMAARDPLGVKPLYYGMDERGRLYFASEMKAIADQCKTFSTFPPGHYYSEKTGFVKYYKPEWEAHETAVEKLDLKALNASLTQAVEKRLMCDVPFGVLLSGGLDSSLIAAITSRLLEGTPQELHSFSIGLDASAPDLIAAKKVADFIGTKHHEIHFTVEQGIEILDQLIWYLETYDVTSIRASTPMYFLSKAITEKGIKMVLSGEGADEIFGGYLYFRNAPSELDFQKETIERVQKLFTADLLRADKSTMAHGLEARVPFLDKAFLDVAITIQPTEKMPKTYEGIEKYVLRKAFDTPEKPYLPEEILWRQKEQFSDGVGYNWIDTLIDFCASQVTDDEFAKAKTVFPYNTPLTKEAFYYRTIFHKHFPQDSAAQTVRKWIPKWQENQDPSGRANAAHVKADVSISAEMEKI
;
A
#
# COMPACT_ATOMS: atom_id res chain seq x y z
N ASP A 1 20.07 -28.80 11.58
CA ASP A 1 19.67 -28.15 10.33
C ASP A 1 18.47 -27.24 10.61
N TYR A 2 18.49 -26.02 10.10
CA TYR A 2 17.37 -25.09 10.17
C TYR A 2 17.03 -24.57 8.77
N MET A 3 15.79 -24.10 8.60
CA MET A 3 15.31 -23.47 7.37
C MET A 3 14.50 -22.23 7.71
N ALA A 4 14.73 -21.15 6.96
CA ALA A 4 13.90 -19.95 6.96
C ALA A 4 13.29 -19.77 5.56
N ALA A 5 12.06 -19.31 5.49
CA ALA A 5 11.38 -19.04 4.21
C ALA A 5 10.49 -17.79 4.31
N ARG A 6 10.38 -17.06 3.22
CA ARG A 6 9.47 -15.91 3.11
C ARG A 6 8.42 -16.18 2.04
N ASP A 7 7.20 -15.71 2.27
CA ASP A 7 6.11 -15.86 1.34
C ASP A 7 6.45 -15.35 -0.09
N PRO A 8 5.70 -15.78 -1.13
CA PRO A 8 6.00 -15.50 -2.53
C PRO A 8 6.24 -14.04 -2.88
N LEU A 9 5.49 -13.12 -2.27
CA LEU A 9 5.48 -11.69 -2.61
C LEU A 9 6.04 -10.81 -1.47
N GLY A 10 6.38 -11.41 -0.32
CA GLY A 10 6.86 -10.69 0.83
C GLY A 10 5.77 -9.88 1.55
N VAL A 11 4.53 -10.40 1.57
CA VAL A 11 3.41 -9.82 2.32
C VAL A 11 3.79 -9.67 3.78
N LYS A 12 4.46 -10.68 4.34
CA LYS A 12 5.03 -10.59 5.69
C LYS A 12 6.51 -10.18 5.62
N PRO A 13 6.93 -9.19 6.42
CA PRO A 13 8.33 -8.81 6.52
C PRO A 13 9.17 -9.97 7.04
N LEU A 14 10.39 -10.08 6.54
CA LEU A 14 11.41 -10.96 7.06
C LEU A 14 12.79 -10.35 6.75
N TYR A 15 13.63 -10.31 7.77
CA TYR A 15 15.00 -9.83 7.71
C TYR A 15 15.96 -10.95 8.12
N TYR A 16 17.19 -10.83 7.69
CA TYR A 16 18.28 -11.58 8.24
C TYR A 16 19.46 -10.65 8.55
N GLY A 17 20.21 -10.99 9.53
CA GLY A 17 21.39 -10.25 9.95
C GLY A 17 22.52 -11.17 10.34
N MET A 18 23.72 -10.62 10.43
CA MET A 18 24.91 -11.36 10.82
C MET A 18 25.61 -10.64 11.96
N ASP A 19 25.98 -11.38 13.00
CA ASP A 19 26.78 -10.85 14.11
C ASP A 19 28.30 -10.83 13.78
N GLU A 20 29.11 -10.39 14.74
CA GLU A 20 30.57 -10.33 14.62
C GLU A 20 31.25 -11.69 14.39
N ARG A 21 30.57 -12.77 14.79
CA ARG A 21 31.07 -14.15 14.68
C ARG A 21 30.56 -14.87 13.44
N GLY A 22 29.84 -14.15 12.56
CA GLY A 22 29.26 -14.72 11.34
C GLY A 22 28.01 -15.57 11.56
N ARG A 23 27.36 -15.49 12.74
CA ARG A 23 26.13 -16.21 13.01
C ARG A 23 24.96 -15.48 12.38
N LEU A 24 24.08 -16.23 11.70
CA LEU A 24 22.89 -15.70 11.07
C LEU A 24 21.72 -15.66 12.04
N TYR A 25 20.99 -14.57 11.98
CA TYR A 25 19.75 -14.32 12.69
C TYR A 25 18.64 -14.04 11.70
N PHE A 26 17.42 -14.49 11.99
CA PHE A 26 16.23 -14.23 11.19
C PHE A 26 15.14 -13.65 12.08
N ALA A 27 14.46 -12.62 11.62
CA ALA A 27 13.34 -12.00 12.34
C ALA A 27 12.36 -11.32 11.37
N SER A 28 11.09 -11.32 11.71
CA SER A 28 10.07 -10.55 11.00
C SER A 28 10.26 -9.03 11.16
N GLU A 29 10.92 -8.62 12.25
CA GLU A 29 11.22 -7.23 12.57
C GLU A 29 12.74 -7.04 12.70
N MET A 30 13.30 -6.05 11.99
CA MET A 30 14.73 -5.75 12.05
C MET A 30 15.16 -5.34 13.45
N LYS A 31 14.32 -4.57 14.16
CA LYS A 31 14.56 -4.16 15.56
C LYS A 31 14.74 -5.32 16.53
N ALA A 32 14.18 -6.49 16.25
CA ALA A 32 14.33 -7.66 17.10
C ALA A 32 15.77 -8.26 17.08
N ILE A 33 16.56 -7.92 16.04
CA ILE A 33 17.93 -8.41 15.88
C ILE A 33 18.96 -7.25 15.80
N ALA A 34 18.51 -6.01 15.96
CA ALA A 34 19.35 -4.82 15.79
C ALA A 34 20.55 -4.77 16.73
N ASP A 35 20.35 -5.19 17.98
CA ASP A 35 21.42 -5.20 19.00
C ASP A 35 22.44 -6.32 18.82
N GLN A 36 22.05 -7.42 18.13
CA GLN A 36 22.89 -8.59 17.93
C GLN A 36 23.69 -8.56 16.64
N CYS A 37 23.16 -7.89 15.59
CA CYS A 37 23.69 -7.94 14.24
C CYS A 37 24.45 -6.68 13.85
N LYS A 38 25.57 -6.87 13.16
CA LYS A 38 26.32 -5.77 12.52
C LYS A 38 25.79 -5.41 11.14
N THR A 39 25.30 -6.41 10.44
CA THR A 39 24.77 -6.24 9.09
C THR A 39 23.37 -6.81 8.99
N PHE A 40 22.55 -6.14 8.17
CA PHE A 40 21.15 -6.52 7.93
C PHE A 40 20.90 -6.60 6.43
N SER A 41 19.94 -7.45 6.09
CA SER A 41 19.35 -7.48 4.74
C SER A 41 17.92 -7.93 4.82
N THR A 42 17.12 -7.48 3.88
CA THR A 42 15.76 -7.98 3.68
C THR A 42 15.84 -9.39 3.10
N PHE A 43 15.17 -10.35 3.71
CA PHE A 43 15.05 -11.70 3.17
C PHE A 43 14.22 -11.63 1.86
N PRO A 44 14.75 -12.13 0.73
CA PRO A 44 14.06 -11.97 -0.54
C PRO A 44 12.73 -12.74 -0.60
N PRO A 45 11.64 -12.14 -1.10
CA PRO A 45 10.37 -12.83 -1.30
C PRO A 45 10.50 -14.07 -2.19
N GLY A 46 9.67 -15.08 -1.93
CA GLY A 46 9.66 -16.30 -2.74
C GLY A 46 10.93 -17.15 -2.63
N HIS A 47 11.71 -16.95 -1.56
CA HIS A 47 12.92 -17.73 -1.30
C HIS A 47 12.83 -18.48 0.02
N TYR A 48 13.59 -19.56 0.10
CA TYR A 48 13.98 -20.15 1.37
C TYR A 48 15.51 -20.14 1.51
N TYR A 49 15.96 -20.24 2.74
CA TYR A 49 17.35 -20.43 3.11
C TYR A 49 17.49 -21.73 3.91
N SER A 50 18.53 -22.49 3.60
CA SER A 50 19.01 -23.57 4.48
C SER A 50 20.53 -23.56 4.54
N GLU A 51 21.11 -24.14 5.59
CA GLU A 51 22.58 -24.24 5.71
C GLU A 51 23.22 -24.99 4.53
N LYS A 52 22.51 -25.96 3.94
CA LYS A 52 22.99 -26.80 2.86
C LYS A 52 22.97 -26.13 1.49
N THR A 53 21.96 -25.30 1.23
CA THR A 53 21.69 -24.77 -0.12
C THR A 53 21.92 -23.26 -0.22
N GLY A 54 22.05 -22.55 0.91
CA GLY A 54 21.95 -21.10 0.90
C GLY A 54 20.54 -20.62 0.52
N PHE A 55 20.46 -19.45 -0.10
CA PHE A 55 19.21 -18.91 -0.62
C PHE A 55 18.77 -19.58 -1.92
N VAL A 56 17.54 -20.06 -1.98
CA VAL A 56 16.95 -20.69 -3.17
C VAL A 56 15.60 -20.05 -3.47
N LYS A 57 15.41 -19.56 -4.71
CA LYS A 57 14.12 -19.03 -5.18
C LYS A 57 13.19 -20.22 -5.49
N TYR A 58 12.11 -20.37 -4.72
CA TYR A 58 11.12 -21.43 -4.89
C TYR A 58 9.88 -20.97 -5.67
N TYR A 59 9.57 -19.66 -5.70
CA TYR A 59 8.45 -19.11 -6.42
C TYR A 59 8.93 -18.38 -7.68
N LYS A 60 8.53 -18.88 -8.83
CA LYS A 60 8.91 -18.40 -10.17
C LYS A 60 7.66 -18.40 -11.05
N PRO A 61 6.75 -17.43 -10.90
CA PRO A 61 5.56 -17.38 -11.73
C PRO A 61 5.91 -17.01 -13.17
N GLU A 62 5.13 -17.52 -14.13
CA GLU A 62 5.35 -17.27 -15.56
C GLU A 62 5.21 -15.79 -15.91
N TRP A 63 4.37 -15.04 -15.21
CA TRP A 63 4.17 -13.61 -15.46
C TRP A 63 5.39 -12.73 -15.12
N GLU A 64 6.43 -13.26 -14.48
CA GLU A 64 7.71 -12.53 -14.36
C GLU A 64 8.35 -12.25 -15.71
N ALA A 65 8.09 -13.05 -16.73
CA ALA A 65 8.49 -12.79 -18.10
C ALA A 65 7.49 -11.81 -18.75
N HIS A 66 8.00 -10.67 -19.26
CA HIS A 66 7.15 -9.59 -19.77
C HIS A 66 6.33 -9.99 -20.99
N GLU A 67 6.83 -10.99 -21.74
CA GLU A 67 6.26 -11.50 -22.98
C GLU A 67 5.02 -12.37 -22.74
N THR A 68 4.75 -12.78 -21.49
CA THR A 68 3.60 -13.64 -21.15
C THR A 68 2.27 -12.90 -21.03
N ALA A 69 2.26 -11.56 -21.13
CA ALA A 69 1.04 -10.77 -21.13
C ALA A 69 0.36 -10.76 -22.49
N VAL A 70 -0.21 -11.91 -22.87
CA VAL A 70 -0.81 -12.15 -24.19
C VAL A 70 -2.27 -12.59 -24.11
N GLU A 71 -2.81 -12.77 -22.90
CA GLU A 71 -4.16 -13.24 -22.71
C GLU A 71 -5.18 -12.16 -23.05
N LYS A 72 -6.22 -12.56 -23.78
CA LYS A 72 -7.35 -11.68 -24.03
C LYS A 72 -8.12 -11.42 -22.72
N LEU A 73 -8.66 -10.22 -22.61
CA LEU A 73 -9.48 -9.84 -21.47
C LEU A 73 -10.72 -10.75 -21.34
N ASP A 74 -10.81 -11.47 -20.22
CA ASP A 74 -12.02 -12.16 -19.78
C ASP A 74 -12.50 -11.56 -18.46
N LEU A 75 -13.50 -10.67 -18.55
CA LEU A 75 -14.08 -9.97 -17.39
C LEU A 75 -14.71 -10.93 -16.38
N LYS A 76 -15.28 -12.06 -16.84
CA LYS A 76 -15.88 -13.06 -15.94
C LYS A 76 -14.81 -13.83 -15.18
N ALA A 77 -13.75 -14.25 -15.86
CA ALA A 77 -12.61 -14.89 -15.21
C ALA A 77 -11.95 -13.97 -14.19
N LEU A 78 -11.78 -12.69 -14.53
CA LEU A 78 -11.21 -11.69 -13.62
C LEU A 78 -12.09 -11.49 -12.37
N ASN A 79 -13.41 -11.34 -12.54
CA ASN A 79 -14.35 -11.23 -11.43
C ASN A 79 -14.33 -12.49 -10.54
N ALA A 80 -14.43 -13.67 -11.15
CA ALA A 80 -14.44 -14.95 -10.42
C ALA A 80 -13.14 -15.17 -9.64
N SER A 81 -11.98 -14.87 -10.25
CA SER A 81 -10.67 -15.08 -9.60
C SER A 81 -10.47 -14.15 -8.40
N LEU A 82 -10.91 -12.87 -8.47
CA LEU A 82 -10.86 -11.97 -7.32
C LEU A 82 -11.84 -12.40 -6.22
N THR A 83 -13.04 -12.84 -6.60
CA THR A 83 -14.01 -13.37 -5.64
C THR A 83 -13.45 -14.57 -4.88
N GLN A 84 -12.81 -15.52 -5.58
CA GLN A 84 -12.14 -16.65 -4.94
C GLN A 84 -10.95 -16.23 -4.07
N ALA A 85 -10.21 -15.20 -4.49
CA ALA A 85 -9.10 -14.68 -3.71
C ALA A 85 -9.56 -14.06 -2.38
N VAL A 86 -10.73 -13.40 -2.35
CA VAL A 86 -11.37 -12.93 -1.12
C VAL A 86 -11.84 -14.12 -0.29
N GLU A 87 -12.59 -15.05 -0.88
CA GLU A 87 -13.15 -16.22 -0.20
C GLU A 87 -12.08 -17.02 0.57
N LYS A 88 -10.94 -17.32 -0.07
CA LYS A 88 -9.80 -17.98 0.56
C LYS A 88 -9.30 -17.28 1.83
N ARG A 89 -9.52 -15.98 1.95
CA ARG A 89 -9.04 -15.15 3.07
C ARG A 89 -10.06 -14.92 4.16
N LEU A 90 -11.27 -15.49 4.02
CA LEU A 90 -12.32 -15.40 5.04
C LEU A 90 -12.15 -16.42 6.17
N MET A 91 -11.36 -17.50 5.95
CA MET A 91 -11.10 -18.49 6.99
C MET A 91 -10.43 -17.82 8.20
N CYS A 92 -11.17 -17.70 9.29
CA CYS A 92 -10.75 -16.97 10.48
C CYS A 92 -11.53 -17.45 11.70
N ASP A 93 -10.82 -17.67 12.82
CA ASP A 93 -11.40 -18.09 14.11
C ASP A 93 -11.69 -16.91 15.04
N VAL A 94 -11.45 -15.68 14.58
CA VAL A 94 -11.62 -14.45 15.35
C VAL A 94 -12.47 -13.44 14.57
N PRO A 95 -13.10 -12.46 15.24
CA PRO A 95 -13.79 -11.38 14.55
C PRO A 95 -12.88 -10.65 13.57
N PHE A 96 -13.40 -10.39 12.37
CA PHE A 96 -12.67 -9.69 11.33
C PHE A 96 -13.51 -8.56 10.70
N GLY A 97 -12.84 -7.70 9.95
CA GLY A 97 -13.48 -6.60 9.23
C GLY A 97 -12.78 -6.29 7.90
N VAL A 98 -13.13 -5.16 7.33
CA VAL A 98 -12.55 -4.66 6.08
C VAL A 98 -12.08 -3.21 6.26
N LEU A 99 -10.93 -2.88 5.70
CA LEU A 99 -10.51 -1.50 5.54
C LEU A 99 -11.28 -0.89 4.37
N LEU A 100 -11.88 0.26 4.57
CA LEU A 100 -12.78 0.89 3.60
C LEU A 100 -12.47 2.38 3.47
N SER A 101 -11.72 2.77 2.43
CA SER A 101 -11.41 4.16 2.12
C SER A 101 -12.41 4.81 1.16
N GLY A 102 -13.38 4.04 0.64
CA GLY A 102 -14.29 4.52 -0.40
C GLY A 102 -13.63 4.61 -1.79
N GLY A 103 -12.35 4.26 -1.92
CA GLY A 103 -11.69 4.01 -3.21
C GLY A 103 -12.15 2.69 -3.82
N LEU A 104 -11.94 2.51 -5.13
CA LEU A 104 -12.38 1.33 -5.86
C LEU A 104 -11.96 0.02 -5.19
N ASP A 105 -10.67 -0.11 -4.87
CA ASP A 105 -10.05 -1.37 -4.46
C ASP A 105 -10.59 -1.87 -3.12
N SER A 106 -10.55 -1.00 -2.10
CA SER A 106 -11.08 -1.32 -0.77
C SER A 106 -12.59 -1.58 -0.81
N SER A 107 -13.32 -0.82 -1.64
CA SER A 107 -14.77 -0.96 -1.80
C SER A 107 -15.14 -2.28 -2.48
N LEU A 108 -14.39 -2.72 -3.50
CA LEU A 108 -14.60 -4.03 -4.13
C LEU A 108 -14.34 -5.18 -3.15
N ILE A 109 -13.26 -5.12 -2.38
CA ILE A 109 -12.97 -6.14 -1.36
C ILE A 109 -14.11 -6.18 -0.33
N ALA A 110 -14.57 -5.03 0.14
CA ALA A 110 -15.68 -4.95 1.10
C ALA A 110 -16.99 -5.50 0.51
N ALA A 111 -17.33 -5.14 -0.74
CA ALA A 111 -18.54 -5.59 -1.41
C ALA A 111 -18.54 -7.11 -1.70
N ILE A 112 -17.41 -7.65 -2.15
CA ILE A 112 -17.26 -9.10 -2.37
C ILE A 112 -17.38 -9.82 -1.02
N THR A 113 -16.73 -9.33 0.03
CA THR A 113 -16.81 -9.90 1.38
C THR A 113 -18.24 -9.91 1.88
N SER A 114 -18.96 -8.77 1.77
CA SER A 114 -20.37 -8.69 2.17
C SER A 114 -21.23 -9.72 1.45
N ARG A 115 -21.06 -9.90 0.13
CA ARG A 115 -21.82 -10.91 -0.64
C ARG A 115 -21.51 -12.34 -0.25
N LEU A 116 -20.24 -12.65 0.07
CA LEU A 116 -19.85 -13.98 0.52
C LEU A 116 -20.39 -14.31 1.91
N LEU A 117 -20.73 -13.30 2.71
CA LEU A 117 -21.34 -13.45 4.02
C LEU A 117 -22.88 -13.42 3.98
N GLU A 118 -23.52 -13.17 2.81
CA GLU A 118 -24.98 -13.20 2.69
C GLU A 118 -25.56 -14.52 3.22
N GLY A 119 -26.53 -14.43 4.12
CA GLY A 119 -27.16 -15.59 4.75
C GLY A 119 -26.39 -16.23 5.91
N THR A 120 -25.22 -15.71 6.27
CA THR A 120 -24.50 -16.09 7.49
C THR A 120 -24.89 -15.19 8.67
N PRO A 121 -24.71 -15.63 9.92
CA PRO A 121 -24.96 -14.79 11.09
C PRO A 121 -23.88 -13.74 11.35
N GLN A 122 -22.83 -13.67 10.53
CA GLN A 122 -21.67 -12.81 10.75
C GLN A 122 -21.95 -11.38 10.28
N GLU A 123 -21.87 -10.40 11.19
CA GLU A 123 -21.92 -8.98 10.88
C GLU A 123 -20.57 -8.52 10.34
N LEU A 124 -20.53 -7.92 9.14
CA LEU A 124 -19.31 -7.37 8.57
C LEU A 124 -19.05 -5.96 9.11
N HIS A 125 -17.92 -5.79 9.76
CA HIS A 125 -17.43 -4.48 10.22
C HIS A 125 -16.57 -3.85 9.14
N SER A 126 -16.78 -2.56 8.84
CA SER A 126 -15.93 -1.76 7.96
C SER A 126 -15.35 -0.55 8.68
N PHE A 127 -14.14 -0.15 8.30
CA PHE A 127 -13.37 0.88 9.01
C PHE A 127 -12.77 1.88 8.05
N SER A 128 -12.95 3.16 8.35
CA SER A 128 -12.33 4.28 7.63
C SER A 128 -11.70 5.26 8.62
N ILE A 129 -10.79 6.09 8.13
CA ILE A 129 -10.11 7.10 8.93
C ILE A 129 -9.95 8.41 8.16
N GLY A 130 -10.05 9.53 8.85
CA GLY A 130 -9.81 10.87 8.32
C GLY A 130 -9.51 11.86 9.42
N LEU A 131 -9.08 13.07 9.06
CA LEU A 131 -8.85 14.14 10.01
C LEU A 131 -10.16 14.67 10.59
N ASP A 132 -11.17 14.81 9.74
CA ASP A 132 -12.50 15.29 10.11
C ASP A 132 -13.57 14.68 9.19
N ALA A 133 -14.83 14.94 9.51
CA ALA A 133 -15.97 14.38 8.77
C ALA A 133 -16.08 14.85 7.29
N SER A 134 -15.33 15.89 6.90
CA SER A 134 -15.30 16.38 5.51
C SER A 134 -14.26 15.65 4.64
N ALA A 135 -13.46 14.76 5.23
CA ALA A 135 -12.46 13.99 4.50
C ALA A 135 -13.10 13.19 3.35
N PRO A 136 -12.62 13.33 2.10
CA PRO A 136 -13.23 12.71 0.92
C PRO A 136 -13.41 11.20 1.06
N ASP A 137 -12.45 10.54 1.67
CA ASP A 137 -12.49 9.09 1.88
C ASP A 137 -13.55 8.69 2.91
N LEU A 138 -13.79 9.46 3.97
CA LEU A 138 -14.84 9.16 4.94
C LEU A 138 -16.22 9.25 4.29
N ILE A 139 -16.46 10.29 3.49
CA ILE A 139 -17.72 10.50 2.77
C ILE A 139 -17.98 9.33 1.80
N ALA A 140 -16.97 8.97 1.01
CA ALA A 140 -17.09 7.87 0.05
C ALA A 140 -17.24 6.50 0.74
N ALA A 141 -16.47 6.24 1.81
CA ALA A 141 -16.56 5.02 2.60
C ALA A 141 -17.97 4.84 3.22
N LYS A 142 -18.56 5.92 3.75
CA LYS A 142 -19.91 5.89 4.31
C LYS A 142 -20.94 5.49 3.27
N LYS A 143 -20.89 6.05 2.05
CA LYS A 143 -21.78 5.67 0.94
C LYS A 143 -21.68 4.18 0.59
N VAL A 144 -20.45 3.66 0.52
CA VAL A 144 -20.23 2.22 0.27
C VAL A 144 -20.77 1.38 1.41
N ALA A 145 -20.46 1.74 2.66
CA ALA A 145 -20.89 1.01 3.84
C ALA A 145 -22.40 0.90 3.94
N ASP A 146 -23.13 2.02 3.66
CA ASP A 146 -24.58 2.04 3.65
C ASP A 146 -25.16 1.17 2.51
N PHE A 147 -24.50 1.18 1.34
CA PHE A 147 -24.93 0.41 0.18
C PHE A 147 -24.78 -1.11 0.38
N ILE A 148 -23.64 -1.55 0.96
CA ILE A 148 -23.36 -2.98 1.19
C ILE A 148 -23.81 -3.49 2.55
N GLY A 149 -24.33 -2.62 3.42
CA GLY A 149 -24.94 -2.98 4.69
C GLY A 149 -23.92 -3.40 5.77
N THR A 150 -22.77 -2.76 5.85
CA THR A 150 -21.77 -3.05 6.89
C THR A 150 -21.99 -2.22 8.14
N LYS A 151 -21.53 -2.73 9.29
CA LYS A 151 -21.38 -1.92 10.50
C LYS A 151 -20.15 -1.05 10.38
N HIS A 152 -20.38 0.17 9.94
CA HIS A 152 -19.30 1.12 9.64
C HIS A 152 -18.81 1.84 10.88
N HIS A 153 -17.47 2.03 10.94
CA HIS A 153 -16.76 2.77 11.98
C HIS A 153 -15.88 3.83 11.36
N GLU A 154 -16.22 5.09 11.60
CA GLU A 154 -15.39 6.23 11.25
C GLU A 154 -14.44 6.53 12.41
N ILE A 155 -13.17 6.63 12.11
CA ILE A 155 -12.09 6.94 13.04
C ILE A 155 -11.52 8.31 12.68
N HIS A 156 -11.19 9.09 13.69
CA HIS A 156 -10.55 10.41 13.52
C HIS A 156 -9.22 10.44 14.25
N PHE A 157 -8.28 11.18 13.67
CA PHE A 157 -7.02 11.53 14.31
C PHE A 157 -6.71 13.00 14.03
N THR A 158 -5.83 13.62 14.81
CA THR A 158 -5.42 15.01 14.57
C THR A 158 -4.02 15.08 14.00
N VAL A 159 -3.69 16.19 13.35
CA VAL A 159 -2.35 16.43 12.81
C VAL A 159 -1.30 16.37 13.93
N GLU A 160 -1.61 16.94 15.09
CA GLU A 160 -0.74 16.95 16.27
C GLU A 160 -0.45 15.51 16.74
N GLN A 161 -1.47 14.67 16.84
CA GLN A 161 -1.30 13.25 17.18
C GLN A 161 -0.40 12.56 16.16
N GLY A 162 -0.58 12.85 14.86
CA GLY A 162 0.24 12.29 13.78
C GLY A 162 1.70 12.70 13.89
N ILE A 163 1.98 13.96 14.26
CA ILE A 163 3.33 14.48 14.46
C ILE A 163 3.98 13.87 15.71
N GLU A 164 3.24 13.78 16.81
CA GLU A 164 3.75 13.23 18.08
C GLU A 164 4.26 11.80 17.97
N ILE A 165 3.66 10.99 17.11
CA ILE A 165 4.06 9.58 17.00
C ILE A 165 5.18 9.30 15.98
N LEU A 166 5.68 10.29 15.23
CA LEU A 166 6.62 10.06 14.11
C LEU A 166 7.86 9.28 14.51
N ASP A 167 8.48 9.59 15.65
CA ASP A 167 9.67 8.87 16.16
C ASP A 167 9.32 7.39 16.39
N GLN A 168 8.24 7.12 17.11
CA GLN A 168 7.76 5.76 17.39
C GLN A 168 7.28 5.05 16.12
N LEU A 169 6.60 5.75 15.23
CA LEU A 169 6.11 5.19 13.97
C LEU A 169 7.28 4.72 13.09
N ILE A 170 8.32 5.54 12.93
CA ILE A 170 9.52 5.18 12.15
C ILE A 170 10.22 3.95 12.76
N TRP A 171 10.23 3.84 14.09
CA TRP A 171 10.74 2.64 14.76
C TRP A 171 9.89 1.39 14.45
N TYR A 172 8.55 1.50 14.42
CA TYR A 172 7.68 0.40 14.03
C TYR A 172 7.87 0.03 12.56
N LEU A 173 7.90 1.01 11.67
CA LEU A 173 7.98 0.81 10.23
C LEU A 173 9.34 0.31 9.76
N GLU A 174 10.41 0.68 10.46
CA GLU A 174 11.80 0.40 10.05
C GLU A 174 12.11 0.93 8.65
N THR A 175 11.57 2.09 8.31
CA THR A 175 11.79 2.79 7.03
C THR A 175 11.86 4.30 7.22
N TYR A 176 12.54 4.97 6.30
CA TYR A 176 12.57 6.43 6.17
C TYR A 176 11.95 6.91 4.84
N ASP A 177 11.26 6.03 4.14
CA ASP A 177 10.56 6.39 2.91
C ASP A 177 9.39 7.33 3.21
N VAL A 178 9.40 8.51 2.55
CA VAL A 178 8.43 9.60 2.82
C VAL A 178 7.00 9.14 2.59
N THR A 179 6.76 8.45 1.46
CA THR A 179 5.42 7.97 1.11
C THR A 179 4.89 6.99 2.15
N SER A 180 5.74 6.04 2.54
CA SER A 180 5.40 5.03 3.53
C SER A 180 5.04 5.67 4.88
N ILE A 181 5.79 6.69 5.34
CA ILE A 181 5.53 7.34 6.63
C ILE A 181 4.22 8.14 6.58
N ARG A 182 4.01 8.96 5.53
CA ARG A 182 2.80 9.76 5.36
C ARG A 182 1.52 8.91 5.40
N ALA A 183 1.53 7.76 4.72
CA ALA A 183 0.39 6.87 4.65
C ALA A 183 0.25 5.94 5.87
N SER A 184 1.35 5.60 6.54
CA SER A 184 1.32 4.75 7.74
C SER A 184 0.77 5.45 8.97
N THR A 185 0.91 6.76 9.07
CA THR A 185 0.41 7.51 10.23
C THR A 185 -1.10 7.31 10.45
N PRO A 186 -1.98 7.59 9.47
CA PRO A 186 -3.40 7.27 9.64
C PRO A 186 -3.65 5.77 9.82
N MET A 187 -2.93 4.89 9.12
CA MET A 187 -3.09 3.44 9.26
C MET A 187 -2.77 2.95 10.68
N TYR A 188 -1.79 3.55 11.36
CA TYR A 188 -1.44 3.25 12.74
C TYR A 188 -2.62 3.55 13.70
N PHE A 189 -3.23 4.73 13.60
CA PHE A 189 -4.39 5.09 14.42
C PHE A 189 -5.62 4.23 14.10
N LEU A 190 -5.86 3.97 12.82
CA LEU A 190 -6.92 3.08 12.36
C LEU A 190 -6.78 1.69 12.97
N SER A 191 -5.58 1.12 12.91
CA SER A 191 -5.27 -0.21 13.44
C SER A 191 -5.47 -0.31 14.95
N LYS A 192 -5.07 0.73 15.69
CA LYS A 192 -5.31 0.85 17.13
C LYS A 192 -6.81 0.79 17.43
N ALA A 193 -7.59 1.65 16.79
CA ALA A 193 -9.03 1.72 17.00
C ALA A 193 -9.75 0.40 16.64
N ILE A 194 -9.30 -0.31 15.60
CA ILE A 194 -9.85 -1.61 15.20
C ILE A 194 -9.61 -2.65 16.30
N THR A 195 -8.38 -2.74 16.81
CA THR A 195 -8.03 -3.73 17.84
C THR A 195 -8.69 -3.46 19.18
N GLU A 196 -8.92 -2.18 19.54
CA GLU A 196 -9.71 -1.79 20.71
C GLU A 196 -11.18 -2.24 20.63
N LYS A 197 -11.69 -2.48 19.42
CA LYS A 197 -13.02 -3.09 19.20
C LYS A 197 -13.01 -4.63 19.20
N GLY A 198 -11.87 -5.25 19.52
CA GLY A 198 -11.72 -6.70 19.59
C GLY A 198 -11.52 -7.40 18.25
N ILE A 199 -11.37 -6.67 17.16
CA ILE A 199 -11.11 -7.22 15.82
C ILE A 199 -9.61 -7.47 15.67
N LYS A 200 -9.26 -8.63 15.12
CA LYS A 200 -7.87 -9.11 15.00
C LYS A 200 -7.37 -9.30 13.57
N MET A 201 -8.27 -9.24 12.60
CA MET A 201 -7.96 -9.40 11.20
C MET A 201 -8.80 -8.45 10.35
N VAL A 202 -8.19 -7.91 9.30
CA VAL A 202 -8.89 -7.10 8.29
C VAL A 202 -8.46 -7.50 6.89
N LEU A 203 -9.39 -7.34 5.92
CA LEU A 203 -9.06 -7.40 4.50
C LEU A 203 -8.76 -5.99 3.99
N SER A 204 -7.76 -5.89 3.10
CA SER A 204 -7.30 -4.65 2.48
C SER A 204 -7.30 -4.74 0.97
N GLY A 205 -7.45 -3.59 0.30
CA GLY A 205 -7.38 -3.44 -1.15
C GLY A 205 -5.97 -3.27 -1.74
N GLU A 206 -4.92 -3.46 -0.94
CA GLU A 206 -3.54 -3.30 -1.38
C GLU A 206 -3.17 -4.26 -2.53
N GLY A 207 -2.38 -3.78 -3.49
CA GLY A 207 -1.89 -4.52 -4.65
C GLY A 207 -2.63 -4.23 -5.96
N ALA A 208 -3.82 -3.65 -5.92
CA ALA A 208 -4.61 -3.37 -7.13
C ALA A 208 -3.94 -2.33 -8.05
N ASP A 209 -3.34 -1.28 -7.47
CA ASP A 209 -2.70 -0.21 -8.23
C ASP A 209 -1.49 -0.71 -9.03
N GLU A 210 -0.72 -1.61 -8.47
CA GLU A 210 0.46 -2.21 -9.09
C GLU A 210 0.08 -3.12 -10.25
N ILE A 211 -0.96 -3.93 -10.05
CA ILE A 211 -1.42 -4.93 -11.04
C ILE A 211 -2.05 -4.26 -12.26
N PHE A 212 -2.84 -3.21 -12.03
CA PHE A 212 -3.65 -2.58 -13.09
C PHE A 212 -3.15 -1.19 -13.50
N GLY A 213 -1.98 -0.76 -13.05
CA GLY A 213 -1.44 0.57 -13.38
C GLY A 213 -2.34 1.71 -12.85
N GLY A 214 -2.80 1.59 -11.59
CA GLY A 214 -3.76 2.53 -11.00
C GLY A 214 -3.17 3.88 -10.59
N TYR A 215 -1.86 4.01 -10.48
CA TYR A 215 -1.21 5.28 -10.17
C TYR A 215 -1.22 6.21 -11.39
N LEU A 216 -1.48 7.51 -11.16
CA LEU A 216 -1.65 8.49 -12.25
C LEU A 216 -0.47 8.56 -13.22
N TYR A 217 0.76 8.31 -12.76
CA TYR A 217 1.94 8.35 -13.63
C TYR A 217 1.94 7.26 -14.73
N PHE A 218 1.16 6.16 -14.55
CA PHE A 218 1.01 5.13 -15.58
C PHE A 218 0.34 5.65 -16.87
N ARG A 219 -0.38 6.79 -16.80
CA ARG A 219 -0.91 7.47 -18.00
C ARG A 219 0.19 7.91 -18.95
N ASN A 220 1.39 8.13 -18.43
CA ASN A 220 2.57 8.56 -19.18
C ASN A 220 3.44 7.40 -19.67
N ALA A 221 2.99 6.13 -19.51
CA ALA A 221 3.75 4.98 -19.99
C ALA A 221 4.05 5.10 -21.49
N PRO A 222 5.33 5.05 -21.93
CA PRO A 222 5.72 5.28 -23.32
C PRO A 222 5.19 4.20 -24.27
N SER A 223 5.17 2.95 -23.80
CA SER A 223 4.74 1.79 -24.58
C SER A 223 4.03 0.75 -23.71
N GLU A 224 3.38 -0.20 -24.38
CA GLU A 224 2.76 -1.38 -23.74
C GLU A 224 3.77 -2.20 -22.96
N LEU A 225 4.96 -2.38 -23.53
CA LEU A 225 6.06 -3.11 -22.89
C LEU A 225 6.56 -2.39 -21.64
N ASP A 226 6.69 -1.07 -21.69
CA ASP A 226 7.11 -0.27 -20.52
C ASP A 226 6.06 -0.32 -19.43
N PHE A 227 4.77 -0.22 -19.79
CA PHE A 227 3.66 -0.39 -18.85
C PHE A 227 3.71 -1.76 -18.17
N GLN A 228 3.85 -2.85 -18.93
CA GLN A 228 3.91 -4.21 -18.38
C GLN A 228 5.14 -4.43 -17.48
N LYS A 229 6.30 -3.95 -17.90
CA LYS A 229 7.51 -4.01 -17.08
C LYS A 229 7.33 -3.28 -15.75
N GLU A 230 6.72 -2.10 -15.78
CA GLU A 230 6.50 -1.33 -14.57
C GLU A 230 5.49 -2.00 -13.62
N THR A 231 4.37 -2.54 -14.13
CA THR A 231 3.41 -3.28 -13.29
C THR A 231 4.06 -4.48 -12.61
N ILE A 232 4.85 -5.27 -13.33
CA ILE A 232 5.59 -6.42 -12.77
C ILE A 232 6.61 -5.94 -11.74
N GLU A 233 7.39 -4.90 -12.05
CA GLU A 233 8.39 -4.36 -11.14
C GLU A 233 7.75 -3.85 -9.84
N ARG A 234 6.60 -3.18 -9.92
CA ARG A 234 5.86 -2.69 -8.75
C ARG A 234 5.38 -3.83 -7.88
N VAL A 235 4.77 -4.87 -8.46
CA VAL A 235 4.34 -6.06 -7.71
C VAL A 235 5.54 -6.75 -7.04
N GLN A 236 6.66 -6.91 -7.75
CA GLN A 236 7.86 -7.53 -7.21
C GLN A 236 8.53 -6.73 -6.08
N LYS A 237 8.39 -5.41 -6.09
CA LYS A 237 8.99 -4.51 -5.09
C LYS A 237 8.02 -4.05 -4.02
N LEU A 238 6.77 -4.43 -4.09
CA LEU A 238 5.70 -3.98 -3.21
C LEU A 238 6.02 -4.24 -1.72
N PHE A 239 6.75 -5.29 -1.43
CA PHE A 239 7.21 -5.65 -0.09
C PHE A 239 8.16 -4.62 0.56
N THR A 240 8.68 -3.65 -0.19
CA THR A 240 9.56 -2.58 0.32
C THR A 240 8.83 -1.27 0.57
N ALA A 241 7.56 -1.16 0.17
CA ALA A 241 6.74 0.05 0.25
C ALA A 241 5.35 -0.26 0.83
N ASP A 242 4.33 -0.43 -0.02
CA ASP A 242 2.94 -0.51 0.44
C ASP A 242 2.64 -1.75 1.27
N LEU A 243 3.20 -2.92 0.94
CA LEU A 243 3.05 -4.10 1.81
C LEU A 243 3.79 -3.96 3.13
N LEU A 244 5.01 -3.38 3.11
CA LEU A 244 5.76 -3.10 4.34
C LEU A 244 4.94 -2.19 5.25
N ARG A 245 4.43 -1.10 4.69
CA ARG A 245 3.58 -0.14 5.36
C ARG A 245 2.33 -0.79 5.94
N ALA A 246 1.58 -1.51 5.09
CA ALA A 246 0.34 -2.14 5.49
C ALA A 246 0.54 -3.14 6.64
N ASP A 247 1.56 -4.00 6.56
CA ASP A 247 1.82 -4.99 7.61
C ASP A 247 2.36 -4.32 8.89
N LYS A 248 3.40 -3.51 8.81
CA LYS A 248 4.04 -2.97 10.02
C LYS A 248 3.18 -1.98 10.78
N SER A 249 2.39 -1.14 10.11
CA SER A 249 1.47 -0.23 10.80
C SER A 249 0.30 -0.97 11.48
N THR A 250 -0.18 -2.06 10.90
CA THR A 250 -1.25 -2.87 11.49
C THR A 250 -0.71 -3.77 12.61
N MET A 251 0.44 -4.40 12.39
CA MET A 251 1.09 -5.27 13.37
C MET A 251 1.62 -4.51 14.59
N ALA A 252 1.85 -3.18 14.50
CA ALA A 252 2.13 -2.34 15.67
C ALA A 252 1.05 -2.47 16.77
N HIS A 253 -0.17 -2.85 16.38
CA HIS A 253 -1.30 -3.11 17.29
C HIS A 253 -1.77 -4.56 17.28
N GLY A 254 -1.02 -5.49 16.67
CA GLY A 254 -1.40 -6.91 16.59
C GLY A 254 -2.61 -7.18 15.71
N LEU A 255 -2.82 -6.37 14.67
CA LEU A 255 -3.87 -6.52 13.67
C LEU A 255 -3.29 -7.19 12.42
N GLU A 256 -3.85 -8.31 11.98
CA GLU A 256 -3.47 -8.97 10.73
C GLU A 256 -4.17 -8.31 9.54
N ALA A 257 -3.39 -7.84 8.55
CA ALA A 257 -3.93 -7.42 7.26
C ALA A 257 -3.78 -8.54 6.22
N ARG A 258 -4.88 -8.87 5.53
CA ARG A 258 -4.91 -9.82 4.40
C ARG A 258 -5.18 -9.07 3.11
N VAL A 259 -4.50 -9.48 2.03
CA VAL A 259 -4.44 -8.76 0.75
C VAL A 259 -4.90 -9.66 -0.42
N PRO A 260 -6.21 -9.71 -0.71
CA PRO A 260 -6.76 -10.60 -1.74
C PRO A 260 -6.19 -10.36 -3.15
N PHE A 261 -5.92 -9.11 -3.53
CA PHE A 261 -5.32 -8.79 -4.84
C PHE A 261 -3.96 -9.47 -5.08
N LEU A 262 -3.28 -9.86 -4.01
CA LEU A 262 -2.00 -10.57 -4.10
C LEU A 262 -2.15 -12.09 -3.96
N ASP A 263 -3.33 -12.64 -4.21
CA ASP A 263 -3.51 -14.08 -4.39
C ASP A 263 -2.77 -14.56 -5.65
N LYS A 264 -2.01 -15.64 -5.55
CA LYS A 264 -1.20 -16.14 -6.66
C LYS A 264 -2.04 -16.46 -7.91
N ALA A 265 -3.16 -17.14 -7.72
CA ALA A 265 -4.03 -17.48 -8.84
C ALA A 265 -4.70 -16.24 -9.46
N PHE A 266 -5.01 -15.23 -8.64
CA PHE A 266 -5.48 -13.94 -9.16
C PHE A 266 -4.40 -13.21 -9.95
N LEU A 267 -3.16 -13.20 -9.47
CA LEU A 267 -2.02 -12.58 -10.18
C LEU A 267 -1.77 -13.27 -11.53
N ASP A 268 -1.87 -14.61 -11.58
CA ASP A 268 -1.71 -15.37 -12.82
C ASP A 268 -2.75 -14.95 -13.87
N VAL A 269 -3.98 -14.63 -13.47
CA VAL A 269 -5.02 -14.11 -14.36
C VAL A 269 -4.80 -12.64 -14.70
N ALA A 270 -4.57 -11.77 -13.70
CA ALA A 270 -4.62 -10.33 -13.88
C ALA A 270 -3.38 -9.75 -14.57
N ILE A 271 -2.18 -10.28 -14.26
CA ILE A 271 -0.93 -9.78 -14.86
C ILE A 271 -0.78 -10.19 -16.31
N THR A 272 -1.29 -11.39 -16.68
CA THR A 272 -1.19 -11.91 -18.05
C THR A 272 -2.16 -11.27 -19.05
N ILE A 273 -3.13 -10.48 -18.60
CA ILE A 273 -3.98 -9.65 -19.48
C ILE A 273 -3.09 -8.71 -20.30
N GLN A 274 -3.39 -8.61 -21.61
CA GLN A 274 -2.65 -7.73 -22.53
C GLN A 274 -2.54 -6.30 -21.96
N PRO A 275 -1.35 -5.68 -22.01
CA PRO A 275 -1.16 -4.32 -21.45
C PRO A 275 -2.09 -3.27 -22.04
N THR A 276 -2.39 -3.36 -23.34
CA THR A 276 -3.35 -2.47 -24.03
C THR A 276 -4.70 -2.41 -23.34
N GLU A 277 -5.18 -3.53 -22.82
CA GLU A 277 -6.44 -3.62 -22.08
C GLU A 277 -6.39 -2.99 -20.70
N LYS A 278 -5.18 -2.84 -20.11
CA LYS A 278 -4.97 -2.24 -18.78
C LYS A 278 -4.58 -0.77 -18.82
N MET A 279 -4.03 -0.29 -19.95
CA MET A 279 -3.49 1.06 -20.06
C MET A 279 -4.60 2.11 -19.99
N PRO A 280 -4.48 3.13 -19.10
CA PRO A 280 -5.49 4.18 -18.97
C PRO A 280 -5.74 4.95 -20.29
N LYS A 281 -4.71 5.14 -21.12
CA LYS A 281 -4.83 5.84 -22.41
C LYS A 281 -5.80 5.17 -23.38
N THR A 282 -6.01 3.86 -23.26
CA THR A 282 -6.97 3.11 -24.09
C THR A 282 -8.42 3.51 -23.77
N TYR A 283 -8.67 3.98 -22.54
CA TYR A 283 -10.00 4.25 -22.01
C TYR A 283 -10.11 5.70 -21.50
N GLU A 284 -9.73 6.67 -22.32
CA GLU A 284 -9.87 8.11 -22.06
C GLU A 284 -9.20 8.57 -20.74
N GLY A 285 -8.19 7.84 -20.29
CA GLY A 285 -7.48 8.14 -19.05
C GLY A 285 -8.07 7.50 -17.79
N ILE A 286 -9.09 6.66 -17.88
CA ILE A 286 -9.66 5.95 -16.74
C ILE A 286 -8.69 4.85 -16.29
N GLU A 287 -8.21 4.98 -15.07
CA GLU A 287 -7.35 3.98 -14.46
C GLU A 287 -8.15 2.75 -14.00
N LYS A 288 -7.53 1.56 -14.08
CA LYS A 288 -8.12 0.27 -13.67
C LYS A 288 -9.44 -0.05 -14.40
N TYR A 289 -9.61 0.42 -15.63
CA TYR A 289 -10.86 0.23 -16.39
C TYR A 289 -11.34 -1.22 -16.42
N VAL A 290 -10.42 -2.17 -16.67
CA VAL A 290 -10.78 -3.60 -16.75
C VAL A 290 -11.29 -4.15 -15.41
N LEU A 291 -10.73 -3.68 -14.28
CA LEU A 291 -11.21 -4.05 -12.95
C LEU A 291 -12.62 -3.47 -12.70
N ARG A 292 -12.83 -2.18 -13.00
CA ARG A 292 -14.14 -1.53 -12.89
C ARG A 292 -15.18 -2.28 -13.72
N LYS A 293 -14.84 -2.59 -14.97
CA LYS A 293 -15.75 -3.25 -15.93
C LYS A 293 -16.08 -4.70 -15.54
N ALA A 294 -15.14 -5.41 -14.93
CA ALA A 294 -15.37 -6.76 -14.41
C ALA A 294 -16.43 -6.80 -13.28
N PHE A 295 -16.60 -5.69 -12.56
CA PHE A 295 -17.57 -5.56 -11.47
C PHE A 295 -18.74 -4.61 -11.75
N ASP A 296 -18.84 -4.10 -12.99
CA ASP A 296 -19.97 -3.34 -13.52
C ASP A 296 -21.10 -4.31 -13.91
N THR A 297 -21.93 -4.67 -12.91
CA THR A 297 -23.02 -5.64 -13.05
C THR A 297 -24.36 -4.97 -12.72
N PRO A 298 -25.02 -4.35 -13.71
CA PRO A 298 -26.23 -3.52 -13.48
C PRO A 298 -27.37 -4.24 -12.77
N GLU A 299 -27.53 -5.54 -12.99
CA GLU A 299 -28.64 -6.35 -12.41
C GLU A 299 -28.48 -6.58 -10.90
N LYS A 300 -27.22 -6.73 -10.43
CA LYS A 300 -26.85 -6.83 -9.02
C LYS A 300 -25.54 -6.05 -8.80
N PRO A 301 -25.58 -4.72 -8.68
CA PRO A 301 -24.38 -3.90 -8.61
C PRO A 301 -23.59 -4.17 -7.33
N TYR A 302 -22.25 -4.29 -7.45
CA TYR A 302 -21.35 -4.44 -6.30
C TYR A 302 -21.17 -3.14 -5.53
N LEU A 303 -21.19 -2.01 -6.23
CA LEU A 303 -20.92 -0.68 -5.70
C LEU A 303 -21.90 0.32 -6.31
N PRO A 304 -22.15 1.47 -5.66
CA PRO A 304 -22.76 2.62 -6.34
C PRO A 304 -21.95 3.01 -7.57
N GLU A 305 -22.61 3.43 -8.66
CA GLU A 305 -21.95 3.80 -9.91
C GLU A 305 -20.89 4.88 -9.70
N GLU A 306 -21.21 5.92 -8.92
CA GLU A 306 -20.30 7.01 -8.57
C GLU A 306 -19.02 6.55 -7.85
N ILE A 307 -19.05 5.45 -7.12
CA ILE A 307 -17.89 4.84 -6.47
C ILE A 307 -17.14 3.92 -7.43
N LEU A 308 -17.88 3.11 -8.19
CA LEU A 308 -17.28 2.21 -9.18
C LEU A 308 -16.43 2.98 -10.20
N TRP A 309 -16.83 4.20 -10.55
CA TRP A 309 -16.17 5.05 -11.54
C TRP A 309 -15.45 6.27 -10.93
N ARG A 310 -15.33 6.33 -9.59
CA ARG A 310 -14.60 7.39 -8.87
C ARG A 310 -13.13 7.40 -9.31
N GLN A 311 -12.60 8.61 -9.57
CA GLN A 311 -11.18 8.79 -9.84
C GLN A 311 -10.32 8.36 -8.64
N LYS A 312 -9.12 7.82 -8.93
CA LYS A 312 -8.14 7.41 -7.92
C LYS A 312 -7.64 8.59 -7.10
N GLU A 313 -7.71 8.44 -5.78
CA GLU A 313 -6.98 9.27 -4.81
C GLU A 313 -5.97 8.43 -4.04
N GLN A 314 -4.87 9.05 -3.59
CA GLN A 314 -3.93 8.37 -2.69
C GLN A 314 -4.48 8.41 -1.26
N PHE A 315 -4.23 7.35 -0.49
CA PHE A 315 -4.71 7.25 0.89
C PHE A 315 -4.22 8.41 1.77
N SER A 316 -2.97 8.86 1.61
CA SER A 316 -2.42 10.00 2.34
C SER A 316 -3.09 11.34 2.02
N ASP A 317 -3.72 11.48 0.85
CA ASP A 317 -4.48 12.66 0.45
C ASP A 317 -5.96 12.53 0.87
N GLY A 318 -6.55 11.35 0.70
CA GLY A 318 -7.95 11.07 1.01
C GLY A 318 -8.34 11.21 2.48
N VAL A 319 -7.39 11.09 3.41
CA VAL A 319 -7.61 11.30 4.86
C VAL A 319 -7.77 12.77 5.24
N GLY A 320 -7.41 13.71 4.36
CA GLY A 320 -7.52 15.16 4.55
C GLY A 320 -6.34 15.91 3.94
N TYR A 321 -6.63 16.87 3.10
CA TYR A 321 -5.62 17.58 2.28
C TYR A 321 -4.57 18.34 3.10
N ASN A 322 -4.92 18.80 4.31
CA ASN A 322 -4.00 19.54 5.18
C ASN A 322 -2.92 18.65 5.85
N TRP A 323 -3.12 17.33 5.87
CA TRP A 323 -2.20 16.41 6.55
C TRP A 323 -0.77 16.52 6.03
N ILE A 324 -0.60 16.37 4.72
CA ILE A 324 0.72 16.34 4.08
C ILE A 324 1.41 17.71 4.21
N ASP A 325 0.69 18.80 3.94
CA ASP A 325 1.27 20.14 3.94
C ASP A 325 1.76 20.53 5.34
N THR A 326 0.94 20.28 6.37
CA THR A 326 1.32 20.55 7.75
C THR A 326 2.51 19.69 8.19
N LEU A 327 2.58 18.45 7.74
CA LEU A 327 3.69 17.55 8.04
C LEU A 327 5.00 18.03 7.39
N ILE A 328 4.93 18.49 6.13
CA ILE A 328 6.08 19.09 5.43
C ILE A 328 6.58 20.32 6.19
N ASP A 329 5.67 21.25 6.56
CA ASP A 329 6.00 22.48 7.26
C ASP A 329 6.61 22.19 8.64
N PHE A 330 6.03 21.25 9.38
CA PHE A 330 6.59 20.80 10.65
C PHE A 330 8.01 20.28 10.47
N CYS A 331 8.22 19.31 9.57
CA CYS A 331 9.54 18.73 9.34
C CYS A 331 10.55 19.80 8.88
N ALA A 332 10.11 20.75 8.04
CA ALA A 332 10.97 21.87 7.61
C ALA A 332 11.39 22.77 8.78
N SER A 333 10.53 22.94 9.77
CA SER A 333 10.86 23.72 10.98
C SER A 333 11.86 23.02 11.91
N GLN A 334 11.97 21.68 11.83
CA GLN A 334 12.88 20.88 12.66
C GLN A 334 14.29 20.75 12.07
N VAL A 335 14.52 21.20 10.84
CA VAL A 335 15.80 21.05 10.12
C VAL A 335 16.28 22.41 9.64
N THR A 336 17.42 22.86 10.14
CA THR A 336 18.06 24.11 9.70
C THR A 336 18.62 23.97 8.28
N ASP A 337 18.84 25.09 7.58
CA ASP A 337 19.44 25.08 6.25
C ASP A 337 20.89 24.56 6.29
N ASP A 338 21.63 24.85 7.35
CA ASP A 338 23.00 24.39 7.57
C ASP A 338 23.10 22.88 7.78
N GLU A 339 22.12 22.28 8.47
CA GLU A 339 22.03 20.82 8.63
C GLU A 339 21.68 20.16 7.28
N PHE A 340 20.67 20.70 6.61
CA PHE A 340 20.24 20.16 5.31
C PHE A 340 21.32 20.26 4.24
N ALA A 341 22.12 21.33 4.22
CA ALA A 341 23.24 21.48 3.31
C ALA A 341 24.28 20.35 3.44
N LYS A 342 24.36 19.70 4.61
CA LYS A 342 25.24 18.57 4.89
C LYS A 342 24.62 17.20 4.56
N ALA A 343 23.41 17.15 4.02
CA ALA A 343 22.67 15.90 3.81
C ALA A 343 23.45 14.83 3.05
N LYS A 344 24.18 15.22 2.00
CA LYS A 344 25.00 14.29 1.21
C LYS A 344 26.20 13.72 1.99
N THR A 345 26.75 14.50 2.90
CA THR A 345 27.88 14.06 3.75
C THR A 345 27.40 13.15 4.87
N VAL A 346 26.28 13.51 5.51
CA VAL A 346 25.71 12.76 6.64
C VAL A 346 25.04 11.47 6.16
N PHE A 347 24.31 11.53 5.06
CA PHE A 347 23.56 10.41 4.50
C PHE A 347 23.90 10.20 3.02
N PRO A 348 25.08 9.63 2.69
CA PRO A 348 25.51 9.44 1.30
C PRO A 348 24.64 8.43 0.54
N TYR A 349 24.10 7.41 1.22
CA TYR A 349 23.16 6.46 0.64
C TYR A 349 21.73 6.98 0.73
N ASN A 350 21.00 6.99 -0.38
CA ASN A 350 19.66 7.54 -0.48
C ASN A 350 19.56 8.97 0.07
N THR A 351 20.54 9.82 -0.28
CA THR A 351 20.62 11.20 0.20
C THR A 351 19.25 11.87 0.20
N PRO A 352 18.80 12.44 1.34
CA PRO A 352 17.53 13.15 1.41
C PRO A 352 17.51 14.37 0.49
N LEU A 353 16.45 14.56 -0.28
CA LEU A 353 16.28 15.67 -1.22
C LEU A 353 15.36 16.78 -0.69
N THR A 354 14.70 16.55 0.44
CA THR A 354 13.84 17.52 1.13
C THR A 354 14.17 17.52 2.63
N LYS A 355 13.82 18.61 3.35
CA LYS A 355 13.97 18.67 4.80
C LYS A 355 13.11 17.60 5.51
N GLU A 356 11.93 17.29 5.00
CA GLU A 356 11.09 16.19 5.49
C GLU A 356 11.82 14.85 5.41
N ALA A 357 12.34 14.51 4.23
CA ALA A 357 13.11 13.27 4.05
C ALA A 357 14.37 13.24 4.95
N PHE A 358 15.01 14.39 5.17
CA PHE A 358 16.15 14.51 6.08
C PHE A 358 15.75 14.26 7.54
N TYR A 359 14.63 14.82 7.97
CA TYR A 359 14.10 14.63 9.32
C TYR A 359 13.79 13.15 9.60
N TYR A 360 13.06 12.49 8.69
CA TYR A 360 12.76 11.06 8.83
C TYR A 360 14.02 10.19 8.80
N ARG A 361 14.98 10.53 7.93
CA ARG A 361 16.26 9.83 7.86
C ARG A 361 17.06 9.94 9.13
N THR A 362 17.01 11.10 9.79
CA THR A 362 17.68 11.36 11.08
C THR A 362 17.05 10.52 12.20
N ILE A 363 15.72 10.46 12.27
CA ILE A 363 15.01 9.61 13.24
C ILE A 363 15.33 8.13 12.99
N PHE A 364 15.28 7.67 11.74
CA PHE A 364 15.62 6.30 11.40
C PHE A 364 17.05 5.95 11.82
N HIS A 365 18.03 6.83 11.54
CA HIS A 365 19.43 6.60 11.90
C HIS A 365 19.65 6.55 13.42
N LYS A 366 18.87 7.29 14.19
CA LYS A 366 18.88 7.22 15.66
C LYS A 366 18.50 5.81 16.16
N HIS A 367 17.50 5.18 15.53
CA HIS A 367 17.04 3.83 15.88
C HIS A 367 17.88 2.72 15.25
N PHE A 368 18.37 2.93 14.04
CA PHE A 368 19.09 1.95 13.22
C PHE A 368 20.35 2.59 12.62
N PRO A 369 21.44 2.74 13.41
CA PRO A 369 22.64 3.48 12.99
C PRO A 369 23.50 2.75 11.97
N GLN A 370 23.26 1.45 11.73
CA GLN A 370 24.06 0.64 10.81
C GLN A 370 23.75 1.03 9.34
N ASP A 371 24.79 1.19 8.52
CA ASP A 371 24.64 1.49 7.10
C ASP A 371 23.80 0.44 6.35
N SER A 372 23.97 -0.84 6.73
CA SER A 372 23.19 -1.93 6.16
C SER A 372 21.70 -1.85 6.47
N ALA A 373 21.32 -1.30 7.64
CA ALA A 373 19.92 -1.05 7.96
C ALA A 373 19.32 -0.01 6.99
N ALA A 374 20.07 1.05 6.71
CA ALA A 374 19.64 2.02 5.71
C ALA A 374 19.47 1.44 4.31
N GLN A 375 20.27 0.45 3.95
CA GLN A 375 20.23 -0.22 2.64
C GLN A 375 19.02 -1.16 2.49
N THR A 376 18.33 -1.51 3.56
CA THR A 376 17.06 -2.25 3.47
C THR A 376 15.91 -1.40 2.92
N VAL A 377 16.01 -0.07 3.02
CA VAL A 377 14.98 0.87 2.62
C VAL A 377 15.13 1.26 1.15
N ARG A 378 14.05 1.11 0.41
CA ARG A 378 13.93 1.60 -0.97
C ARG A 378 12.95 2.77 -0.99
N LYS A 379 13.33 3.83 -1.70
CA LYS A 379 12.42 4.97 -1.93
C LYS A 379 11.39 4.58 -2.99
N TRP A 380 10.13 4.89 -2.74
CA TRP A 380 9.10 4.81 -3.74
C TRP A 380 9.19 6.05 -4.64
N ILE A 381 9.53 5.88 -5.91
CA ILE A 381 9.67 6.97 -6.89
C ILE A 381 8.83 6.65 -8.11
N PRO A 382 7.89 7.55 -8.51
CA PRO A 382 7.13 7.36 -9.75
C PRO A 382 8.03 7.51 -10.98
N LYS A 383 7.75 6.73 -12.03
CA LYS A 383 8.40 6.87 -13.34
C LYS A 383 7.63 7.88 -14.21
N TRP A 384 8.26 8.31 -15.31
CA TRP A 384 7.66 9.09 -16.39
C TRP A 384 6.98 10.41 -15.95
N GLN A 385 7.49 11.03 -14.90
CA GLN A 385 7.12 12.36 -14.46
C GLN A 385 8.35 13.14 -13.97
N GLU A 386 8.33 14.47 -14.12
CA GLU A 386 9.44 15.33 -13.73
C GLU A 386 9.51 15.51 -12.21
N ASN A 387 8.36 15.63 -11.56
CA ASN A 387 8.29 15.79 -10.12
C ASN A 387 8.43 14.43 -9.44
N GLN A 388 9.43 14.29 -8.57
CA GLN A 388 9.69 13.07 -7.81
C GLN A 388 8.87 12.98 -6.51
N ASP A 389 8.04 14.00 -6.19
CA ASP A 389 7.12 13.91 -5.07
C ASP A 389 6.13 12.76 -5.35
N PRO A 390 6.05 11.79 -4.46
CA PRO A 390 5.19 10.63 -4.63
C PRO A 390 3.70 10.94 -4.45
N SER A 391 3.34 12.13 -3.95
CA SER A 391 1.93 12.51 -3.81
C SER A 391 1.24 12.67 -5.16
N GLY A 392 -0.02 12.27 -5.24
CA GLY A 392 -0.83 12.41 -6.44
C GLY A 392 -0.98 13.86 -6.93
N ARG A 393 -0.83 14.82 -6.03
CA ARG A 393 -0.88 16.28 -6.28
C ARG A 393 0.20 16.77 -7.25
N ALA A 394 1.33 16.07 -7.34
CA ALA A 394 2.41 16.39 -8.28
C ALA A 394 2.04 16.13 -9.74
N ASN A 395 0.91 15.48 -10.02
CA ASN A 395 0.48 15.16 -11.38
C ASN A 395 -0.48 16.22 -11.93
N ALA A 396 -0.17 16.75 -13.10
CA ALA A 396 -0.98 17.78 -13.77
C ALA A 396 -2.45 17.37 -14.03
N ALA A 397 -2.76 16.07 -14.04
CA ALA A 397 -4.12 15.56 -14.15
C ALA A 397 -4.95 15.80 -12.88
N HIS A 398 -4.31 15.80 -11.70
CA HIS A 398 -4.98 16.10 -10.43
C HIS A 398 -5.31 17.61 -10.33
N VAL A 399 -4.38 18.46 -10.75
CA VAL A 399 -4.57 19.92 -10.74
C VAL A 399 -5.77 20.35 -11.62
N LYS A 400 -6.05 19.64 -12.72
CA LYS A 400 -7.21 19.93 -13.58
C LYS A 400 -8.54 19.48 -12.96
N ALA A 401 -8.55 18.43 -12.15
CA ALA A 401 -9.75 17.96 -11.46
C ALA A 401 -10.16 18.93 -10.34
N ASP A 402 -9.21 19.46 -9.55
CA ASP A 402 -9.48 20.43 -8.49
C ASP A 402 -10.04 21.75 -9.04
N VAL A 403 -9.57 22.21 -10.21
CA VAL A 403 -10.10 23.43 -10.85
C VAL A 403 -11.54 23.24 -11.35
N SER A 404 -11.93 22.02 -11.74
CA SER A 404 -13.31 21.74 -12.16
C SER A 404 -14.27 21.65 -10.97
N ILE A 405 -13.84 21.07 -9.86
CA ILE A 405 -14.63 20.94 -8.61
C ILE A 405 -14.84 22.30 -7.95
N SER A 406 -13.78 23.13 -7.85
CA SER A 406 -13.91 24.49 -7.31
C SER A 406 -14.80 25.39 -8.15
N ALA A 407 -14.79 25.24 -9.49
CA ALA A 407 -15.66 26.00 -10.40
C ALA A 407 -17.14 25.56 -10.34
N GLU A 408 -17.43 24.35 -9.91
CA GLU A 408 -18.80 23.89 -9.65
C GLU A 408 -19.31 24.28 -8.26
N MET A 409 -18.44 24.33 -7.24
CA MET A 409 -18.81 24.78 -5.89
C MET A 409 -19.04 26.31 -5.79
N GLU A 410 -18.44 27.11 -6.67
CA GLU A 410 -18.76 28.56 -6.77
C GLU A 410 -20.09 28.86 -7.49
N LYS A 411 -20.76 27.85 -8.04
CA LYS A 411 -22.06 28.00 -8.73
C LYS A 411 -23.25 27.47 -7.91
N ILE A 412 -23.03 26.99 -6.70
CA ILE A 412 -24.06 26.60 -5.72
C ILE A 412 -24.05 27.62 -4.57
#